data_0e202c8249f7d3da99837105825792a3
#
_entry.id   0e202c8249f7d3da99837105825792a3
#
_cell.length_a   1.000
_cell.length_b   1.000
_cell.length_c   1.000
_cell.angle_alpha   90.00
_cell.angle_beta   90.00
_cell.angle_gamma   90.00
#
_symmetry.space_group_name_H-M   'P 1'
#
loop_
_entity.id
_entity.type
_entity.pdbx_description
1 polymer ?
#
loop_
_entity_poly.entity_id
_entity_poly.type
_entity_poly.pdbx_seq_one_letter_code
_entity_poly.pdbx_strand_id
1 'polypeptide(L)'
;YGIKEDEIVFVYVGRMAKEKNIEELLWYQKSVQKNIKLVLVGDGPYRTTLEEKAKEYQVTDSVIFTGMVSPDEVARYYQIGDLFVSASTSETQGMTYDEALAGGVPLLCRKDDCLKEVVTEGKNGWQYENESMYLECIQKWKEFSEDEKRRMRNTAVRTADQFSKESFAKRVERVYLAALEERKRRNVYAA
;
A
#
# COMPACT_ATOMS: atom_id res chain seq x y z
N TYR A 1 0.79 -15.78 14.80
CA TYR A 1 0.89 -16.30 13.43
C TYR A 1 2.17 -17.12 13.17
N GLY A 2 3.08 -17.19 14.13
CA GLY A 2 4.32 -17.97 14.00
C GLY A 2 5.34 -17.38 13.03
N ILE A 3 5.25 -16.10 12.71
CA ILE A 3 6.23 -15.37 11.90
C ILE A 3 7.51 -15.20 12.74
N LYS A 4 8.67 -15.53 12.16
CA LYS A 4 9.97 -15.44 12.81
C LYS A 4 10.61 -14.06 12.58
N GLU A 5 11.56 -13.69 13.43
CA GLU A 5 12.24 -12.38 13.33
C GLU A 5 13.08 -12.21 12.06
N ASP A 6 13.53 -13.29 11.43
CA ASP A 6 14.29 -13.28 10.19
C ASP A 6 13.42 -13.39 8.92
N GLU A 7 12.09 -13.46 9.08
CA GLU A 7 11.16 -13.47 7.96
C GLU A 7 10.75 -12.07 7.55
N ILE A 8 10.69 -11.83 6.25
CA ILE A 8 10.19 -10.59 5.65
C ILE A 8 8.67 -10.70 5.53
N VAL A 9 7.96 -9.65 5.92
CA VAL A 9 6.50 -9.63 5.92
C VAL A 9 5.97 -8.67 4.86
N PHE A 10 5.25 -9.23 3.90
CA PHE A 10 4.41 -8.46 3.00
C PHE A 10 3.00 -8.40 3.57
N VAL A 11 2.43 -7.22 3.66
CA VAL A 11 1.08 -7.02 4.17
C VAL A 11 0.16 -6.47 3.08
N TYR A 12 -0.99 -7.09 2.93
CA TYR A 12 -2.13 -6.58 2.19
C TYR A 12 -3.25 -6.28 3.19
N VAL A 13 -3.92 -5.16 3.05
CA VAL A 13 -5.08 -4.79 3.87
C VAL A 13 -6.21 -4.40 2.94
N GLY A 14 -7.36 -5.03 3.09
CA GLY A 14 -8.52 -4.67 2.30
C GLY A 14 -9.55 -5.78 2.13
N ARG A 15 -10.64 -5.43 1.44
CA ARG A 15 -11.68 -6.39 1.08
C ARG A 15 -11.15 -7.43 0.09
N MET A 16 -11.40 -8.70 0.37
CA MET A 16 -11.05 -9.80 -0.54
C MET A 16 -12.13 -9.94 -1.62
N ALA A 17 -11.94 -9.19 -2.70
CA ALA A 17 -12.83 -9.17 -3.85
C ALA A 17 -12.05 -9.35 -5.15
N LYS A 18 -12.70 -9.81 -6.21
CA LYS A 18 -12.06 -10.19 -7.47
C LYS A 18 -11.31 -9.02 -8.10
N GLU A 19 -11.85 -7.81 -8.02
CA GLU A 19 -11.27 -6.58 -8.58
C GLU A 19 -9.96 -6.15 -7.87
N LYS A 20 -9.70 -6.68 -6.67
CA LYS A 20 -8.44 -6.43 -5.93
C LYS A 20 -7.28 -7.28 -6.43
N ASN A 21 -7.55 -8.24 -7.31
CA ASN A 21 -6.55 -9.06 -7.99
C ASN A 21 -5.51 -9.74 -7.05
N ILE A 22 -5.95 -10.10 -5.83
CA ILE A 22 -5.07 -10.72 -4.82
C ILE A 22 -4.50 -12.06 -5.33
N GLU A 23 -5.18 -12.71 -6.27
CA GLU A 23 -4.72 -13.94 -6.92
C GLU A 23 -3.34 -13.76 -7.58
N GLU A 24 -3.05 -12.57 -8.15
CA GLU A 24 -1.73 -12.24 -8.69
C GLU A 24 -0.64 -12.25 -7.62
N LEU A 25 -0.93 -11.72 -6.42
CA LEU A 25 0.03 -11.77 -5.30
C LEU A 25 0.30 -13.20 -4.87
N LEU A 26 -0.73 -14.06 -4.83
CA LEU A 26 -0.57 -15.49 -4.53
C LEU A 26 0.24 -16.21 -5.62
N TRP A 27 0.02 -15.85 -6.89
CA TRP A 27 0.81 -16.40 -8.00
C TRP A 27 2.28 -16.03 -7.87
N TYR A 28 2.59 -14.76 -7.59
CA TYR A 28 3.97 -14.28 -7.43
C TYR A 28 4.63 -14.85 -6.17
N GLN A 29 3.84 -15.19 -5.14
CA GLN A 29 4.36 -15.83 -3.93
C GLN A 29 5.08 -17.16 -4.20
N LYS A 30 4.80 -17.85 -5.32
CA LYS A 30 5.51 -19.06 -5.73
C LYS A 30 6.98 -18.80 -6.07
N SER A 31 7.25 -17.61 -6.59
CA SER A 31 8.58 -17.22 -7.10
C SER A 31 9.41 -16.49 -6.05
N VAL A 32 8.82 -16.10 -4.91
CA VAL A 32 9.57 -15.48 -3.81
C VAL A 32 10.23 -16.50 -2.90
N GLN A 33 11.21 -16.03 -2.13
CA GLN A 33 11.93 -16.91 -1.19
C GLN A 33 11.04 -17.36 -0.02
N LYS A 34 11.33 -18.54 0.53
CA LYS A 34 10.55 -19.16 1.61
C LYS A 34 10.47 -18.34 2.91
N ASN A 35 11.42 -17.44 3.13
CA ASN A 35 11.44 -16.55 4.28
C ASN A 35 10.61 -15.26 4.09
N ILE A 36 9.77 -15.22 3.07
CA ILE A 36 8.83 -14.10 2.85
C ILE A 36 7.41 -14.57 3.13
N LYS A 37 6.74 -13.91 4.05
CA LYS A 37 5.34 -14.17 4.42
C LYS A 37 4.43 -13.12 3.79
N LEU A 38 3.33 -13.57 3.22
CA LEU A 38 2.25 -12.71 2.73
C LEU A 38 1.08 -12.76 3.71
N VAL A 39 0.83 -11.65 4.40
CA VAL A 39 -0.27 -11.50 5.36
C VAL A 39 -1.41 -10.77 4.69
N LEU A 40 -2.51 -11.46 4.48
CA LEU A 40 -3.74 -10.94 3.88
C LEU A 40 -4.73 -10.57 4.98
N VAL A 41 -4.85 -9.27 5.26
CA VAL A 41 -5.69 -8.72 6.31
C VAL A 41 -7.02 -8.28 5.73
N GLY A 42 -8.10 -8.85 6.25
CA GLY A 42 -9.46 -8.57 5.82
C GLY A 42 -10.24 -9.81 5.44
N ASP A 43 -11.41 -9.58 4.88
CA ASP A 43 -12.32 -10.64 4.45
C ASP A 43 -13.07 -10.20 3.18
N GLY A 44 -13.87 -11.09 2.61
CA GLY A 44 -14.70 -10.76 1.47
C GLY A 44 -15.18 -11.97 0.66
N PRO A 45 -16.03 -11.73 -0.34
CA PRO A 45 -16.68 -12.82 -1.09
C PRO A 45 -15.69 -13.68 -1.89
N TYR A 46 -14.48 -13.21 -2.14
CA TYR A 46 -13.48 -13.94 -2.91
C TYR A 46 -12.48 -14.73 -2.04
N ARG A 47 -12.60 -14.68 -0.71
CA ARG A 47 -11.68 -15.32 0.25
C ARG A 47 -11.53 -16.82 0.01
N THR A 48 -12.64 -17.56 -0.05
CA THR A 48 -12.60 -19.02 -0.26
C THR A 48 -11.84 -19.38 -1.54
N THR A 49 -12.08 -18.65 -2.64
CA THR A 49 -11.35 -18.84 -3.89
C THR A 49 -9.85 -18.59 -3.72
N LEU A 50 -9.47 -17.54 -2.96
CA LEU A 50 -8.05 -17.25 -2.69
C LEU A 50 -7.39 -18.35 -1.84
N GLU A 51 -8.08 -18.91 -0.86
CA GLU A 51 -7.58 -20.04 -0.05
C GLU A 51 -7.39 -21.30 -0.91
N GLU A 52 -8.30 -21.56 -1.86
CA GLU A 52 -8.16 -22.64 -2.85
C GLU A 52 -6.97 -22.40 -3.77
N LYS A 53 -6.79 -21.17 -4.26
CA LYS A 53 -5.65 -20.78 -5.10
C LYS A 53 -4.32 -20.88 -4.34
N ALA A 54 -4.28 -20.52 -3.07
CA ALA A 54 -3.07 -20.69 -2.26
C ALA A 54 -2.66 -22.19 -2.14
N LYS A 55 -3.64 -23.11 -2.07
CA LYS A 55 -3.38 -24.57 -2.10
C LYS A 55 -2.91 -25.02 -3.49
N GLU A 56 -3.62 -24.59 -4.56
CA GLU A 56 -3.27 -24.90 -5.95
C GLU A 56 -1.84 -24.47 -6.27
N TYR A 57 -1.45 -23.26 -5.83
CA TYR A 57 -0.12 -22.70 -6.05
C TYR A 57 0.93 -23.20 -5.06
N GLN A 58 0.54 -24.02 -4.07
CA GLN A 58 1.43 -24.59 -3.04
C GLN A 58 2.15 -23.54 -2.19
N VAL A 59 1.45 -22.45 -1.85
CA VAL A 59 1.98 -21.32 -1.06
C VAL A 59 1.34 -21.18 0.32
N THR A 60 0.55 -22.14 0.76
CA THR A 60 -0.17 -22.11 2.05
C THR A 60 0.73 -21.87 3.26
N ASP A 61 1.97 -22.35 3.24
CA ASP A 61 2.92 -22.20 4.35
C ASP A 61 3.49 -20.77 4.45
N SER A 62 3.36 -19.98 3.38
CA SER A 62 3.88 -18.60 3.30
C SER A 62 2.78 -17.55 3.25
N VAL A 63 1.49 -17.94 3.21
CA VAL A 63 0.35 -17.03 3.14
C VAL A 63 -0.51 -17.17 4.39
N ILE A 64 -0.82 -16.04 5.02
CA ILE A 64 -1.61 -15.96 6.24
C ILE A 64 -2.88 -15.16 5.95
N PHE A 65 -4.04 -15.78 6.13
CA PHE A 65 -5.35 -15.13 6.04
C PHE A 65 -5.82 -14.80 7.45
N THR A 66 -5.85 -13.52 7.82
CA THR A 66 -6.24 -13.10 9.18
C THR A 66 -7.76 -13.12 9.39
N GLY A 67 -8.52 -12.98 8.31
CA GLY A 67 -9.95 -12.67 8.38
C GLY A 67 -10.21 -11.20 8.70
N MET A 68 -11.47 -10.89 9.01
CA MET A 68 -11.88 -9.55 9.41
C MET A 68 -11.17 -9.14 10.70
N VAL A 69 -10.59 -7.95 10.72
CA VAL A 69 -9.99 -7.33 11.90
C VAL A 69 -10.73 -6.04 12.25
N SER A 70 -10.74 -5.66 13.52
CA SER A 70 -11.38 -4.41 13.93
C SER A 70 -10.57 -3.20 13.41
N PRO A 71 -11.22 -2.07 13.10
CA PRO A 71 -10.52 -0.85 12.66
C PRO A 71 -9.41 -0.41 13.60
N ASP A 72 -9.58 -0.60 14.91
CA ASP A 72 -8.60 -0.22 15.93
C ASP A 72 -7.34 -1.11 15.90
N GLU A 73 -7.43 -2.30 15.33
CA GLU A 73 -6.32 -3.25 15.23
C GLU A 73 -5.57 -3.17 13.90
N VAL A 74 -6.19 -2.63 12.84
CA VAL A 74 -5.60 -2.58 11.48
C VAL A 74 -4.21 -1.94 11.49
N ALA A 75 -4.02 -0.87 12.28
CA ALA A 75 -2.73 -0.19 12.39
C ALA A 75 -1.58 -1.12 12.83
N ARG A 76 -1.86 -2.11 13.67
CA ARG A 76 -0.85 -3.10 14.11
C ARG A 76 -0.41 -4.02 12.98
N TYR A 77 -1.33 -4.34 12.06
CA TYR A 77 -1.00 -5.16 10.90
C TYR A 77 -0.11 -4.42 9.90
N TYR A 78 -0.31 -3.12 9.71
CA TYR A 78 0.66 -2.33 8.96
C TYR A 78 2.03 -2.36 9.61
N GLN A 79 2.11 -2.18 10.92
CA GLN A 79 3.38 -2.10 11.66
C GLN A 79 4.24 -3.37 11.59
N ILE A 80 3.67 -4.55 11.40
CA ILE A 80 4.44 -5.78 11.21
C ILE A 80 4.97 -5.94 9.78
N GLY A 81 4.47 -5.13 8.84
CA GLY A 81 4.83 -5.22 7.43
C GLY A 81 6.20 -4.60 7.11
N ASP A 82 6.97 -5.29 6.30
CA ASP A 82 8.15 -4.74 5.65
C ASP A 82 7.78 -3.94 4.41
N LEU A 83 6.87 -4.48 3.61
CA LEU A 83 6.28 -3.84 2.45
C LEU A 83 4.77 -4.05 2.45
N PHE A 84 4.02 -3.00 2.09
CA PHE A 84 2.62 -3.13 1.74
C PHE A 84 2.51 -3.53 0.27
N VAL A 85 1.78 -4.60 -0.03
CA VAL A 85 1.64 -5.11 -1.39
C VAL A 85 0.20 -5.00 -1.88
N SER A 86 0.04 -4.59 -3.15
CA SER A 86 -1.28 -4.56 -3.80
C SER A 86 -1.17 -4.84 -5.30
N ALA A 87 -2.07 -5.66 -5.81
CA ALA A 87 -2.23 -5.93 -7.23
C ALA A 87 -3.50 -5.29 -7.82
N SER A 88 -4.19 -4.45 -7.04
CA SER A 88 -5.39 -3.74 -7.49
C SER A 88 -5.08 -2.78 -8.65
N THR A 89 -5.99 -2.74 -9.63
CA THR A 89 -5.93 -1.83 -10.78
C THR A 89 -7.17 -0.94 -10.87
N SER A 90 -7.95 -0.88 -9.79
CA SER A 90 -9.26 -0.21 -9.76
C SER A 90 -9.46 0.61 -8.49
N GLU A 91 -8.42 1.25 -7.99
CA GLU A 91 -8.54 2.12 -6.82
C GLU A 91 -9.02 3.51 -7.23
N THR A 92 -9.95 4.05 -6.44
CA THR A 92 -10.44 5.43 -6.62
C THR A 92 -9.66 6.42 -5.77
N GLN A 93 -9.38 6.10 -4.51
CA GLN A 93 -8.63 6.95 -3.58
C GLN A 93 -7.45 6.23 -2.92
N GLY A 94 -7.48 4.89 -2.90
CA GLY A 94 -6.39 4.09 -2.36
C GLY A 94 -6.08 4.36 -0.88
N MET A 95 -7.09 4.57 -0.02
CA MET A 95 -6.88 4.89 1.42
C MET A 95 -5.95 3.91 2.12
N THR A 96 -5.95 2.64 1.73
CA THR A 96 -5.04 1.63 2.29
C THR A 96 -3.57 1.90 1.98
N TYR A 97 -3.28 2.60 0.89
CA TYR A 97 -1.92 3.06 0.57
C TYR A 97 -1.49 4.18 1.53
N ASP A 98 -2.38 5.14 1.77
CA ASP A 98 -2.10 6.24 2.71
C ASP A 98 -1.94 5.71 4.14
N GLU A 99 -2.76 4.73 4.54
CA GLU A 99 -2.68 4.07 5.85
C GLU A 99 -1.35 3.29 6.00
N ALA A 100 -0.92 2.56 4.97
CA ALA A 100 0.36 1.85 4.95
C ALA A 100 1.53 2.83 5.09
N LEU A 101 1.52 3.90 4.29
CA LEU A 101 2.54 4.95 4.35
C LEU A 101 2.56 5.63 5.73
N ALA A 102 1.39 5.92 6.31
CA ALA A 102 1.28 6.49 7.66
C ALA A 102 1.84 5.54 8.75
N GLY A 103 1.68 4.23 8.54
CA GLY A 103 2.30 3.19 9.36
C GLY A 103 3.81 3.05 9.15
N GLY A 104 4.40 3.83 8.24
CA GLY A 104 5.82 3.73 7.89
C GLY A 104 6.15 2.51 7.03
N VAL A 105 5.17 1.97 6.31
CA VAL A 105 5.35 0.79 5.45
C VAL A 105 5.45 1.23 3.99
N PRO A 106 6.60 1.01 3.33
CA PRO A 106 6.75 1.34 1.92
C PRO A 106 5.86 0.48 1.02
N LEU A 107 5.48 1.02 -0.12
CA LEU A 107 4.54 0.38 -1.05
C LEU A 107 5.27 -0.47 -2.10
N LEU A 108 4.73 -1.63 -2.43
CA LEU A 108 5.06 -2.41 -3.62
C LEU A 108 3.74 -2.77 -4.33
N CYS A 109 3.32 -1.93 -5.24
CA CYS A 109 1.98 -1.98 -5.80
C CYS A 109 2.01 -2.11 -7.32
N ARG A 110 0.98 -2.78 -7.87
CA ARG A 110 0.77 -2.77 -9.30
C ARG A 110 0.58 -1.33 -9.78
N LYS A 111 1.15 -1.01 -10.94
CA LYS A 111 1.09 0.32 -11.54
C LYS A 111 -0.36 0.74 -11.75
N ASP A 112 -0.72 1.87 -11.18
CA ASP A 112 -2.04 2.48 -11.27
C ASP A 112 -1.90 4.01 -11.31
N ASP A 113 -2.82 4.68 -12.02
CA ASP A 113 -2.81 6.13 -12.15
C ASP A 113 -3.00 6.86 -10.82
N CYS A 114 -3.72 6.27 -9.87
CA CYS A 114 -3.92 6.84 -8.54
C CYS A 114 -2.62 6.91 -7.71
N LEU A 115 -1.60 6.13 -8.09
CA LEU A 115 -0.30 6.07 -7.40
C LEU A 115 0.75 7.03 -7.95
N LYS A 116 0.48 7.75 -9.05
CA LYS A 116 1.47 8.62 -9.72
C LYS A 116 2.04 9.71 -8.81
N GLU A 117 1.20 10.27 -7.92
CA GLU A 117 1.61 11.32 -6.98
C GLU A 117 1.89 10.78 -5.58
N VAL A 118 1.61 9.49 -5.34
CA VAL A 118 1.77 8.82 -4.04
C VAL A 118 3.10 8.10 -3.97
N VAL A 119 3.45 7.31 -5.00
CA VAL A 119 4.69 6.52 -5.02
C VAL A 119 5.81 7.29 -5.70
N THR A 120 6.87 7.54 -4.96
CA THR A 120 8.16 7.99 -5.50
C THR A 120 9.11 6.80 -5.52
N GLU A 121 9.43 6.35 -6.73
CA GLU A 121 10.20 5.15 -7.02
C GLU A 121 11.51 5.07 -6.19
N GLY A 122 11.68 3.99 -5.44
CA GLY A 122 12.85 3.74 -4.59
C GLY A 122 12.96 4.63 -3.35
N LYS A 123 11.99 5.52 -3.06
CA LYS A 123 12.01 6.42 -1.90
C LYS A 123 10.97 6.08 -0.84
N ASN A 124 9.74 5.75 -1.25
CA ASN A 124 8.66 5.33 -0.37
C ASN A 124 7.94 4.08 -0.89
N GLY A 125 8.42 3.51 -2.00
CA GLY A 125 7.84 2.33 -2.60
C GLY A 125 8.32 2.13 -4.03
N TRP A 126 7.68 1.18 -4.68
CA TRP A 126 7.84 0.83 -6.09
C TRP A 126 6.50 0.51 -6.72
N GLN A 127 6.42 0.71 -8.03
CA GLN A 127 5.32 0.21 -8.83
C GLN A 127 5.82 -0.85 -9.83
N TYR A 128 5.07 -1.93 -10.00
CA TYR A 128 5.41 -3.01 -10.92
C TYR A 128 4.31 -3.18 -11.99
N GLU A 129 4.68 -3.67 -13.16
CA GLU A 129 3.76 -4.00 -14.26
C GLU A 129 3.65 -5.51 -14.50
N ASN A 130 4.63 -6.29 -14.04
CA ASN A 130 4.71 -7.74 -14.24
C ASN A 130 5.52 -8.40 -13.12
N GLU A 131 5.55 -9.75 -13.13
CA GLU A 131 6.23 -10.57 -12.13
C GLU A 131 7.75 -10.27 -12.04
N SER A 132 8.43 -10.08 -13.18
CA SER A 132 9.87 -9.77 -13.17
C SER A 132 10.17 -8.50 -12.40
N MET A 133 9.42 -7.41 -12.67
CA MET A 133 9.58 -6.14 -11.95
C MET A 133 9.23 -6.28 -10.46
N TYR A 134 8.19 -7.06 -10.13
CA TYR A 134 7.83 -7.35 -8.74
C TYR A 134 8.99 -8.00 -7.98
N LEU A 135 9.58 -9.04 -8.57
CA LEU A 135 10.72 -9.76 -7.98
C LEU A 135 11.99 -8.89 -7.89
N GLU A 136 12.24 -8.05 -8.90
CA GLU A 136 13.35 -7.08 -8.86
C GLU A 136 13.22 -6.07 -7.71
N CYS A 137 12.00 -5.59 -7.44
CA CYS A 137 11.75 -4.69 -6.32
C CYS A 137 11.98 -5.38 -4.97
N ILE A 138 11.56 -6.65 -4.84
CA ILE A 138 11.85 -7.46 -3.65
C ILE A 138 13.35 -7.64 -3.46
N GLN A 139 14.09 -7.92 -4.53
CA GLN A 139 15.53 -8.08 -4.46
C GLN A 139 16.22 -6.78 -4.01
N LYS A 140 15.82 -5.62 -4.56
CA LYS A 140 16.30 -4.30 -4.11
C LYS A 140 16.03 -4.06 -2.62
N TRP A 141 14.81 -4.38 -2.15
CA TRP A 141 14.47 -4.27 -0.72
C TRP A 141 15.39 -5.11 0.16
N LYS A 142 15.70 -6.32 -0.26
CA LYS A 142 16.58 -7.22 0.49
C LYS A 142 18.04 -6.76 0.53
N GLU A 143 18.51 -6.11 -0.53
CA GLU A 143 19.85 -5.57 -0.64
C GLU A 143 20.04 -4.27 0.15
N PHE A 144 18.95 -3.60 0.53
CA PHE A 144 19.00 -2.39 1.33
C PHE A 144 19.56 -2.68 2.72
N SER A 145 20.50 -1.83 3.15
CA SER A 145 20.94 -1.75 4.54
C SER A 145 19.79 -1.31 5.44
N GLU A 146 19.88 -1.58 6.73
CA GLU A 146 18.86 -1.13 7.70
C GLU A 146 18.69 0.39 7.71
N ASP A 147 19.75 1.16 7.42
CA ASP A 147 19.68 2.60 7.29
C ASP A 147 18.89 3.04 6.04
N GLU A 148 19.01 2.33 4.93
CA GLU A 148 18.22 2.58 3.72
C GLU A 148 16.76 2.24 3.91
N LYS A 149 16.47 1.09 4.52
CA LYS A 149 15.10 0.70 4.89
C LYS A 149 14.47 1.73 5.82
N ARG A 150 15.20 2.18 6.84
CA ARG A 150 14.74 3.22 7.77
C ARG A 150 14.46 4.55 7.05
N ARG A 151 15.33 4.97 6.12
CA ARG A 151 15.10 6.17 5.30
C ARG A 151 13.83 6.04 4.45
N MET A 152 13.61 4.89 3.84
CA MET A 152 12.42 4.62 3.04
C MET A 152 11.14 4.65 3.90
N ARG A 153 11.15 4.01 5.08
CA ARG A 153 10.06 4.06 6.06
C ARG A 153 9.75 5.51 6.51
N ASN A 154 10.78 6.30 6.82
CA ASN A 154 10.61 7.70 7.18
C ASN A 154 10.05 8.55 6.02
N THR A 155 10.41 8.21 4.78
CA THR A 155 9.86 8.89 3.61
C THR A 155 8.40 8.51 3.39
N ALA A 156 8.03 7.25 3.64
CA ALA A 156 6.64 6.81 3.62
C ALA A 156 5.77 7.66 4.57
N VAL A 157 6.16 7.79 5.84
CA VAL A 157 5.45 8.62 6.82
C VAL A 157 5.31 10.07 6.34
N ARG A 158 6.39 10.68 5.85
CA ARG A 158 6.35 12.07 5.34
C ARG A 158 5.45 12.22 4.12
N THR A 159 5.33 11.18 3.29
CA THR A 159 4.40 11.19 2.16
C THR A 159 2.95 11.15 2.67
N ALA A 160 2.65 10.31 3.66
CA ALA A 160 1.32 10.22 4.25
C ALA A 160 0.84 11.55 4.86
N ASP A 161 1.74 12.35 5.44
CA ASP A 161 1.41 13.67 6.00
C ASP A 161 0.76 14.62 4.97
N GLN A 162 1.07 14.44 3.67
CA GLN A 162 0.47 15.23 2.60
C GLN A 162 -1.02 14.92 2.40
N PHE A 163 -1.45 13.73 2.79
CA PHE A 163 -2.83 13.24 2.68
C PHE A 163 -3.59 13.36 4.00
N SER A 164 -2.96 13.90 5.07
CA SER A 164 -3.61 14.13 6.35
C SER A 164 -4.79 15.08 6.22
N LYS A 165 -5.76 14.94 7.13
CA LYS A 165 -6.94 15.82 7.21
C LYS A 165 -6.55 17.30 7.38
N GLU A 166 -5.46 17.57 8.10
CA GLU A 166 -4.91 18.92 8.28
C GLU A 166 -4.36 19.49 6.97
N SER A 167 -3.62 18.69 6.20
CA SER A 167 -3.09 19.09 4.89
C SER A 167 -4.22 19.28 3.87
N PHE A 168 -5.23 18.42 3.91
CA PHE A 168 -6.42 18.56 3.08
C PHE A 168 -7.17 19.85 3.41
N ALA A 169 -7.46 20.12 4.70
CA ALA A 169 -8.16 21.32 5.13
C ALA A 169 -7.42 22.61 4.68
N LYS A 170 -6.10 22.65 4.84
CA LYS A 170 -5.28 23.78 4.37
C LYS A 170 -5.33 23.98 2.85
N ARG A 171 -5.39 22.89 2.08
CA ARG A 171 -5.53 22.99 0.61
C ARG A 171 -6.89 23.54 0.21
N VAL A 172 -7.96 23.06 0.83
CA VAL A 172 -9.32 23.54 0.59
C VAL A 172 -9.45 25.02 0.97
N GLU A 173 -8.95 25.43 2.14
CA GLU A 173 -8.94 26.83 2.58
C GLU A 173 -8.26 27.73 1.55
N ARG A 174 -7.08 27.36 1.03
CA ARG A 174 -6.39 28.13 -0.01
C ARG A 174 -7.23 28.32 -1.27
N VAL A 175 -7.96 27.29 -1.71
CA VAL A 175 -8.87 27.39 -2.86
C VAL A 175 -9.98 28.39 -2.60
N TYR A 176 -10.61 28.36 -1.41
CA TYR A 176 -11.64 29.31 -1.04
C TYR A 176 -11.11 30.74 -0.99
N LEU A 177 -9.94 30.95 -0.37
CA LEU A 177 -9.32 32.27 -0.29
C LEU A 177 -9.01 32.83 -1.68
N ALA A 178 -8.42 32.02 -2.56
CA ALA A 178 -8.14 32.42 -3.95
C ALA A 178 -9.42 32.78 -4.72
N ALA A 179 -10.48 32.02 -4.58
CA ALA A 179 -11.77 32.33 -5.21
C ALA A 179 -12.40 33.66 -4.69
N LEU A 180 -12.28 33.91 -3.39
CA LEU A 180 -12.74 35.17 -2.80
C LEU A 180 -11.93 36.37 -3.28
N GLU A 181 -10.63 36.26 -3.42
CA GLU A 181 -9.78 37.31 -3.98
C GLU A 181 -10.11 37.60 -5.45
N GLU A 182 -10.29 36.53 -6.24
CA GLU A 182 -10.69 36.72 -7.65
C GLU A 182 -12.03 37.40 -7.78
N ARG A 183 -13.01 37.03 -6.95
CA ARG A 183 -14.32 37.73 -6.92
C ARG A 183 -14.20 39.19 -6.55
N LYS A 184 -13.35 39.54 -5.57
CA LYS A 184 -13.10 40.96 -5.20
C LYS A 184 -12.51 41.75 -6.37
N ARG A 185 -11.50 41.15 -7.08
CA ARG A 185 -10.92 41.80 -8.28
C ARG A 185 -11.96 42.05 -9.35
N ARG A 186 -12.79 41.07 -9.70
CA ARG A 186 -13.86 41.23 -10.71
C ARG A 186 -14.84 42.33 -10.34
N ASN A 187 -15.23 42.45 -9.07
CA ASN A 187 -16.15 43.49 -8.62
C ASN A 187 -15.54 44.90 -8.67
N VAL A 188 -14.23 45.06 -8.53
CA VAL A 188 -13.53 46.36 -8.66
C VAL A 188 -13.47 46.83 -10.10
N TYR A 189 -13.43 45.91 -11.09
CA TYR A 189 -13.42 46.28 -12.51
C TYR A 189 -14.84 46.44 -13.12
N ALA A 190 -15.89 46.11 -12.37
CA ALA A 190 -17.29 46.20 -12.81
C ALA A 190 -18.01 47.46 -12.26
N ALA A 191 -17.35 48.29 -11.44
CA ALA A 191 -17.80 49.55 -10.90
C ALA A 191 -17.07 50.72 -11.57
#